data_c2a7e987b004c2dac76683c21ad91bc7
#
_entry.id   c2a7e987b004c2dac76683c21ad91bc7
#
_cell.length_a   1.000
_cell.length_b   1.000
_cell.length_c   1.000
_cell.angle_alpha   90.00
_cell.angle_beta   90.00
_cell.angle_gamma   90.00
#
_symmetry.space_group_name_H-M   'P 1'
#
loop_
_entity.id
_entity.type
_entity.pdbx_description
1 polymer ?
#
loop_
_entity_poly.entity_id
_entity_poly.type
_entity_poly.pdbx_seq_one_letter_code
_entity_poly.pdbx_strand_id
1 'polypeptide(L)'
;IGRKVRFTQEDVDAYIARSRHEHSTAPVQRIDTHSTLLTPAEKKAPEMIISGQDVVLDILANYLHQEDINAGRTYLSSFEGLLALYQGKVDAAACHLYDGKECNASFVRSLMPGVSAVLVNLSYRTQGFYVRKSNPKHITGWEDLRRADISILNRRVGSSSRILLDTQLKKLEIPSGQLKG
;
A
#
# COMPACT_ATOMS: atom_id res chain seq x y z
N ILE A 1 0.48 16.61 -20.52
CA ILE A 1 1.93 16.83 -20.24
C ILE A 1 2.06 16.84 -18.72
N GLY A 2 2.44 15.70 -18.12
CA GLY A 2 2.55 15.54 -16.67
C GLY A 2 3.69 16.40 -16.11
N ARG A 3 3.39 17.22 -15.09
CA ARG A 3 4.38 17.94 -14.31
C ARG A 3 5.23 16.94 -13.52
N LYS A 4 6.51 16.81 -13.85
CA LYS A 4 7.48 16.06 -13.04
C LYS A 4 7.80 16.88 -11.79
N VAL A 5 7.41 16.41 -10.63
CA VAL A 5 7.86 16.97 -9.36
C VAL A 5 9.26 16.43 -9.10
N ARG A 6 10.23 17.31 -8.88
CA ARG A 6 11.61 16.98 -8.51
C ARG A 6 11.85 17.51 -7.11
N PHE A 7 12.40 16.68 -6.25
CA PHE A 7 12.85 17.07 -4.92
C PHE A 7 14.37 17.22 -4.95
N THR A 8 14.90 18.26 -4.29
CA THR A 8 16.32 18.41 -4.05
C THR A 8 16.75 17.56 -2.86
N GLN A 9 18.06 17.33 -2.69
CA GLN A 9 18.57 16.65 -1.50
C GLN A 9 18.19 17.42 -0.23
N GLU A 10 18.19 18.74 -0.27
CA GLU A 10 17.80 19.62 0.83
C GLU A 10 16.32 19.44 1.22
N ASP A 11 15.41 19.24 0.24
CA ASP A 11 14.00 18.98 0.51
C ASP A 11 13.81 17.65 1.25
N VAL A 12 14.58 16.64 0.87
CA VAL A 12 14.55 15.31 1.51
C VAL A 12 15.11 15.39 2.93
N ASP A 13 16.24 16.08 3.12
CA ASP A 13 16.87 16.24 4.43
C ASP A 13 15.99 17.05 5.39
N ALA A 14 15.34 18.10 4.89
CA ALA A 14 14.38 18.91 5.64
C ALA A 14 13.14 18.10 6.03
N TYR A 15 12.66 17.21 5.18
CA TYR A 15 11.55 16.30 5.48
C TYR A 15 11.94 15.28 6.57
N ILE A 16 13.12 14.68 6.47
CA ILE A 16 13.65 13.72 7.45
C ILE A 16 13.85 14.40 8.82
N ALA A 17 14.39 15.62 8.83
CA ALA A 17 14.60 16.39 10.05
C ALA A 17 13.27 16.72 10.76
N ARG A 18 12.22 17.10 10.02
CA ARG A 18 10.87 17.33 10.56
C ARG A 18 10.24 16.04 11.12
N SER A 19 10.32 14.94 10.41
CA SER A 19 9.74 13.67 10.85
C SER A 19 10.42 13.09 12.11
N ARG A 20 11.68 13.45 12.37
CA ARG A 20 12.37 13.06 13.61
C ARG A 20 11.96 13.88 14.83
N HIS A 21 11.44 15.10 14.66
CA HIS A 21 10.98 15.95 15.75
C HIS A 21 9.54 15.70 16.21
N GLU A 22 8.73 14.99 15.43
CA GLU A 22 7.33 14.72 15.77
C GLU A 22 7.11 13.58 16.78
N HIS A 23 8.16 12.96 17.32
CA HIS A 23 8.07 12.00 18.42
C HIS A 23 8.25 12.62 19.83
N SER A 24 8.20 13.94 19.93
CA SER A 24 8.15 14.62 21.24
C SER A 24 6.69 14.68 21.70
N THR A 25 6.41 14.07 22.86
CA THR A 25 5.13 14.05 23.55
C THR A 25 4.78 15.45 24.09
N ALA A 26 4.38 16.36 23.22
CA ALA A 26 3.72 17.59 23.62
C ALA A 26 2.22 17.48 23.28
N PRO A 27 1.30 18.00 24.14
CA PRO A 27 -0.13 17.92 23.87
C PRO A 27 -0.45 18.67 22.59
N VAL A 28 -1.12 17.97 21.67
CA VAL A 28 -1.59 18.54 20.40
C VAL A 28 -2.54 19.69 20.71
N GLN A 29 -2.05 20.93 20.64
CA GLN A 29 -2.93 22.09 20.52
C GLN A 29 -3.63 22.01 19.18
N ARG A 30 -4.96 21.89 19.21
CA ARG A 30 -5.79 22.02 18.01
C ARG A 30 -5.56 23.41 17.45
N ILE A 31 -4.92 23.49 16.30
CA ILE A 31 -4.87 24.73 15.52
C ILE A 31 -6.25 24.88 14.89
N ASP A 32 -7.06 25.77 15.44
CA ASP A 32 -8.30 26.23 14.83
C ASP A 32 -7.93 27.05 13.60
N THR A 33 -7.77 26.37 12.47
CA THR A 33 -7.72 27.04 11.17
C THR A 33 -9.14 27.53 10.82
N HIS A 34 -9.50 28.70 11.27
CA HIS A 34 -10.60 29.46 10.70
C HIS A 34 -10.22 29.85 9.26
N SER A 35 -10.41 28.94 8.34
CA SER A 35 -10.48 29.27 6.92
C SER A 35 -11.89 29.75 6.62
N THR A 36 -12.03 31.04 6.60
CA THR A 36 -13.29 31.81 6.39
C THR A 36 -13.68 31.80 4.91
N LEU A 37 -13.85 30.70 4.22
CA LEU A 37 -14.41 30.75 2.84
C LEU A 37 -15.16 29.50 2.37
N LEU A 38 -15.35 28.48 3.18
CA LEU A 38 -16.27 27.40 2.81
C LEU A 38 -17.11 27.07 4.05
N THR A 39 -18.40 27.35 3.99
CA THR A 39 -19.36 26.71 4.90
C THR A 39 -19.08 25.22 4.88
N PRO A 40 -18.98 24.53 6.04
CA PRO A 40 -18.93 23.08 6.06
C PRO A 40 -20.26 22.60 5.47
N ALA A 41 -20.29 22.25 4.20
CA ALA A 41 -21.30 21.35 3.72
C ALA A 41 -21.22 20.14 4.65
N GLU A 42 -22.31 19.82 5.32
CA GLU A 42 -22.40 18.63 6.16
C GLU A 42 -21.83 17.47 5.34
N LYS A 43 -20.63 17.00 5.71
CA LYS A 43 -20.00 15.88 4.99
C LYS A 43 -20.85 14.67 5.30
N LYS A 44 -21.82 14.39 4.45
CA LYS A 44 -22.60 13.16 4.49
C LYS A 44 -21.61 12.01 4.59
N ALA A 45 -21.82 11.09 5.52
CA ALA A 45 -20.99 9.90 5.64
C ALA A 45 -20.92 9.18 4.28
N PRO A 46 -19.77 8.60 3.89
CA PRO A 46 -19.68 7.90 2.63
C PRO A 46 -20.66 6.72 2.62
N GLU A 47 -21.31 6.53 1.49
CA GLU A 47 -22.25 5.43 1.24
C GLU A 47 -21.49 4.13 0.95
N MET A 48 -20.27 4.26 0.46
CA MET A 48 -19.37 3.15 0.16
C MET A 48 -17.94 3.52 0.55
N ILE A 49 -17.21 2.61 1.19
CA ILE A 49 -15.81 2.79 1.55
C ILE A 49 -14.94 1.81 0.75
N ILE A 50 -14.02 2.35 -0.03
CA ILE A 50 -13.08 1.58 -0.86
C ILE A 50 -11.68 1.63 -0.26
N SER A 51 -11.13 0.47 0.07
CA SER A 51 -9.80 0.32 0.65
C SER A 51 -8.75 -0.06 -0.40
N GLY A 52 -7.55 0.51 -0.28
CA GLY A 52 -6.38 0.16 -1.08
C GLY A 52 -5.51 1.36 -1.41
N GLN A 53 -4.30 1.09 -1.89
CA GLN A 53 -3.27 2.13 -2.15
C GLN A 53 -3.09 2.41 -3.66
N ASP A 54 -3.93 1.84 -4.52
CA ASP A 54 -3.82 2.03 -5.96
C ASP A 54 -4.51 3.33 -6.40
N VAL A 55 -3.83 4.10 -7.24
CA VAL A 55 -4.37 5.34 -7.83
C VAL A 55 -5.62 5.09 -8.69
N VAL A 56 -5.75 3.90 -9.29
CA VAL A 56 -6.96 3.52 -10.05
C VAL A 56 -8.21 3.58 -9.19
N LEU A 57 -8.09 3.37 -7.88
CA LEU A 57 -9.22 3.45 -6.96
C LEU A 57 -9.67 4.89 -6.71
N ASP A 58 -8.78 5.88 -6.85
CA ASP A 58 -9.16 7.29 -6.77
C ASP A 58 -9.95 7.68 -8.02
N ILE A 59 -9.56 7.14 -9.19
CA ILE A 59 -10.32 7.31 -10.43
C ILE A 59 -11.70 6.65 -10.30
N LEU A 60 -11.75 5.44 -9.76
CA LEU A 60 -13.02 4.73 -9.52
C LEU A 60 -13.93 5.52 -8.58
N ALA A 61 -13.39 6.03 -7.46
CA ALA A 61 -14.17 6.85 -6.53
C ALA A 61 -14.74 8.10 -7.21
N ASN A 62 -13.96 8.75 -8.08
CA ASN A 62 -14.43 9.90 -8.85
C ASN A 62 -15.56 9.53 -9.83
N TYR A 63 -15.48 8.38 -10.51
CA TYR A 63 -16.57 7.89 -11.35
C TYR A 63 -17.84 7.61 -10.54
N LEU A 64 -17.70 6.99 -9.37
CA LEU A 64 -18.85 6.75 -8.47
C LEU A 64 -19.50 8.06 -8.02
N HIS A 65 -18.72 9.08 -7.73
CA HIS A 65 -19.27 10.41 -7.42
C HIS A 65 -20.01 11.03 -8.60
N GLN A 66 -19.62 10.79 -9.86
CA GLN A 66 -20.36 11.23 -11.04
C GLN A 66 -21.71 10.53 -11.20
N GLU A 67 -21.82 9.31 -10.64
CA GLU A 67 -23.07 8.54 -10.58
C GLU A 67 -23.83 8.75 -9.26
N ASP A 68 -23.58 9.87 -8.57
CA ASP A 68 -24.21 10.25 -7.30
C ASP A 68 -23.95 9.27 -6.13
N ILE A 69 -22.94 8.42 -6.23
CA ILE A 69 -22.52 7.50 -5.15
C ILE A 69 -21.38 8.15 -4.35
N ASN A 70 -21.64 8.50 -3.10
CA ASN A 70 -20.63 9.08 -2.21
C ASN A 70 -19.62 8.01 -1.75
N ALA A 71 -18.56 7.80 -2.52
CA ALA A 71 -17.51 6.82 -2.25
C ALA A 71 -16.36 7.43 -1.45
N GLY A 72 -16.13 6.93 -0.24
CA GLY A 72 -14.98 7.25 0.61
C GLY A 72 -13.77 6.36 0.30
N ARG A 73 -12.57 6.87 0.57
CA ARG A 73 -11.32 6.13 0.36
C ARG A 73 -10.59 5.90 1.68
N THR A 74 -10.00 4.70 1.82
CA THR A 74 -9.04 4.38 2.88
C THR A 74 -7.82 3.65 2.29
N TYR A 75 -6.63 3.89 2.87
CA TYR A 75 -5.35 3.48 2.27
C TYR A 75 -4.69 2.33 3.05
N LEU A 76 -5.46 1.28 3.33
CA LEU A 76 -4.95 0.07 3.97
C LEU A 76 -4.09 -0.76 3.00
N SER A 77 -3.20 -1.58 3.54
CA SER A 77 -2.47 -2.57 2.75
C SER A 77 -3.42 -3.69 2.29
N SER A 78 -2.98 -4.51 1.33
CA SER A 78 -3.82 -5.59 0.79
C SER A 78 -4.35 -6.53 1.86
N PHE A 79 -3.51 -6.93 2.82
CA PHE A 79 -3.92 -7.82 3.89
C PHE A 79 -4.87 -7.15 4.89
N GLU A 80 -4.51 -5.95 5.34
CA GLU A 80 -5.35 -5.14 6.24
C GLU A 80 -6.70 -4.80 5.60
N GLY A 81 -6.70 -4.50 4.28
CA GLY A 81 -7.91 -4.22 3.52
C GLY A 81 -8.86 -5.40 3.45
N LEU A 82 -8.36 -6.61 3.20
CA LEU A 82 -9.18 -7.83 3.22
C LEU A 82 -9.75 -8.11 4.61
N LEU A 83 -8.95 -7.90 5.65
CA LEU A 83 -9.42 -8.06 7.02
C LEU A 83 -10.50 -7.02 7.39
N ALA A 84 -10.32 -5.77 6.95
CA ALA A 84 -11.32 -4.72 7.14
C ALA A 84 -12.62 -5.02 6.39
N LEU A 85 -12.52 -5.60 5.17
CA LEU A 85 -13.67 -6.06 4.39
C LEU A 85 -14.41 -7.20 5.11
N TYR A 86 -13.68 -8.19 5.61
CA TYR A 86 -14.25 -9.28 6.40
C TYR A 86 -14.98 -8.78 7.66
N GLN A 87 -14.46 -7.74 8.29
CA GLN A 87 -15.03 -7.10 9.48
C GLN A 87 -16.17 -6.12 9.17
N GLY A 88 -16.55 -5.93 7.91
CA GLY A 88 -17.58 -4.97 7.51
C GLY A 88 -17.20 -3.50 7.72
N LYS A 89 -15.90 -3.18 7.82
CA LYS A 89 -15.40 -1.82 7.99
C LYS A 89 -15.21 -1.09 6.66
N VAL A 90 -15.15 -1.81 5.58
CA VAL A 90 -15.08 -1.30 4.19
C VAL A 90 -15.95 -2.19 3.31
N ASP A 91 -16.44 -1.63 2.21
CA ASP A 91 -17.35 -2.31 1.28
C ASP A 91 -16.60 -2.93 0.10
N ALA A 92 -15.42 -2.40 -0.22
CA ALA A 92 -14.54 -2.95 -1.24
C ALA A 92 -13.08 -2.84 -0.80
N ALA A 93 -12.27 -3.83 -1.13
CA ALA A 93 -10.84 -3.83 -0.85
C ALA A 93 -10.03 -4.24 -2.08
N ALA A 94 -9.08 -3.40 -2.48
CA ALA A 94 -8.12 -3.78 -3.52
C ALA A 94 -6.96 -4.56 -2.89
N CYS A 95 -6.62 -5.67 -3.52
CA CYS A 95 -5.49 -6.48 -3.11
C CYS A 95 -4.71 -7.00 -4.32
N HIS A 96 -3.45 -7.32 -4.12
CA HIS A 96 -2.56 -7.95 -5.10
C HIS A 96 -1.62 -8.93 -4.38
N LEU A 97 -2.24 -9.94 -3.80
CA LEU A 97 -1.59 -11.00 -3.03
C LEU A 97 -1.34 -12.20 -3.94
N TYR A 98 -0.14 -12.75 -3.88
CA TYR A 98 0.25 -13.91 -4.68
C TYR A 98 0.80 -15.01 -3.76
N ASP A 99 0.27 -16.21 -3.86
CA ASP A 99 0.63 -17.38 -3.03
C ASP A 99 1.69 -18.30 -3.68
N GLY A 100 2.14 -17.94 -4.88
CA GLY A 100 3.05 -18.77 -5.68
C GLY A 100 2.35 -19.53 -6.81
N LYS A 101 1.02 -19.54 -6.85
CA LYS A 101 0.20 -20.20 -7.87
C LYS A 101 -0.82 -19.25 -8.48
N GLU A 102 -1.62 -18.61 -7.64
CA GLU A 102 -2.69 -17.71 -8.06
C GLU A 102 -2.65 -16.37 -7.33
N CYS A 103 -3.28 -15.35 -7.93
CA CYS A 103 -3.42 -14.04 -7.32
C CYS A 103 -4.75 -13.95 -6.57
N ASN A 104 -4.72 -13.38 -5.38
CA ASN A 104 -5.85 -12.96 -4.55
C ASN A 104 -6.80 -14.07 -4.09
N ALA A 105 -7.25 -14.98 -4.96
CA ALA A 105 -8.36 -15.89 -4.66
C ALA A 105 -8.10 -16.81 -3.47
N SER A 106 -6.90 -17.37 -3.32
CA SER A 106 -6.54 -18.20 -2.17
C SER A 106 -6.56 -17.42 -0.85
N PHE A 107 -6.08 -16.17 -0.87
CA PHE A 107 -6.11 -15.30 0.29
C PHE A 107 -7.54 -14.90 0.67
N VAL A 108 -8.39 -14.57 -0.30
CA VAL A 108 -9.80 -14.25 -0.05
C VAL A 108 -10.50 -15.43 0.61
N ARG A 109 -10.34 -16.65 0.05
CA ARG A 109 -10.92 -17.86 0.65
C ARG A 109 -10.46 -18.13 2.08
N SER A 110 -9.17 -17.87 2.36
CA SER A 110 -8.59 -18.16 3.67
C SER A 110 -8.89 -17.08 4.71
N LEU A 111 -8.94 -15.81 4.32
CA LEU A 111 -9.13 -14.68 5.23
C LEU A 111 -10.59 -14.28 5.43
N MET A 112 -11.49 -14.76 4.55
CA MET A 112 -12.91 -14.43 4.58
C MET A 112 -13.78 -15.72 4.61
N PRO A 113 -13.59 -16.60 5.60
CA PRO A 113 -14.34 -17.85 5.66
C PRO A 113 -15.83 -17.58 5.85
N GLY A 114 -16.66 -18.25 5.06
CA GLY A 114 -18.11 -18.12 5.12
C GLY A 114 -18.69 -16.85 4.51
N VAL A 115 -17.87 -15.98 3.94
CA VAL A 115 -18.33 -14.76 3.25
C VAL A 115 -18.24 -14.96 1.75
N SER A 116 -19.33 -14.68 1.03
CA SER A 116 -19.33 -14.62 -0.43
C SER A 116 -18.67 -13.33 -0.88
N ALA A 117 -17.65 -13.44 -1.74
CA ALA A 117 -16.95 -12.30 -2.28
C ALA A 117 -16.87 -12.38 -3.81
N VAL A 118 -16.93 -11.24 -4.48
CA VAL A 118 -16.70 -11.10 -5.92
C VAL A 118 -15.31 -10.52 -6.15
N LEU A 119 -14.51 -11.19 -6.95
CA LEU A 119 -13.20 -10.70 -7.38
C LEU A 119 -13.31 -10.04 -8.74
N VAL A 120 -13.01 -8.74 -8.79
CA VAL A 120 -12.96 -7.96 -10.03
C VAL A 120 -11.50 -7.63 -10.36
N ASN A 121 -11.07 -7.99 -11.56
CA ASN A 121 -9.72 -7.65 -12.01
C ASN A 121 -9.70 -6.21 -12.54
N LEU A 122 -9.01 -5.32 -11.82
CA LEU A 122 -8.87 -3.91 -12.19
C LEU A 122 -7.68 -3.66 -13.11
N SER A 123 -6.54 -4.30 -12.84
CA SER A 123 -5.31 -4.06 -13.59
C SER A 123 -4.31 -5.21 -13.41
N TYR A 124 -3.40 -5.32 -14.37
CA TYR A 124 -2.22 -6.18 -14.27
C TYR A 124 -0.99 -5.33 -13.97
N ARG A 125 -0.13 -5.83 -13.09
CA ARG A 125 1.10 -5.15 -12.70
C ARG A 125 2.26 -6.12 -12.63
N THR A 126 3.40 -5.69 -13.12
CA THR A 126 4.67 -6.41 -12.94
C THR A 126 5.29 -5.98 -11.63
N GLN A 127 5.65 -6.94 -10.78
CA GLN A 127 6.48 -6.71 -9.59
C GLN A 127 7.93 -7.11 -9.87
N GLY A 128 8.86 -6.33 -9.35
CA GLY A 128 10.28 -6.57 -9.54
C GLY A 128 11.12 -5.88 -8.47
N PHE A 129 12.43 -5.99 -8.60
CA PHE A 129 13.38 -5.31 -7.75
C PHE A 129 13.73 -3.94 -8.32
N TYR A 130 13.69 -2.92 -7.46
CA TYR A 130 14.35 -1.65 -7.75
C TYR A 130 15.81 -1.77 -7.34
N VAL A 131 16.69 -1.62 -8.30
CA VAL A 131 18.14 -1.69 -8.09
C VAL A 131 18.82 -0.37 -8.42
N ARG A 132 20.03 -0.17 -7.92
CA ARG A 132 20.84 1.00 -8.25
C ARG A 132 21.02 1.10 -9.76
N LYS A 133 21.10 2.32 -10.29
CA LYS A 133 21.36 2.57 -11.72
C LYS A 133 22.54 1.71 -12.20
N SER A 134 22.41 1.14 -13.38
CA SER A 134 23.35 0.21 -14.00
C SER A 134 23.49 -1.15 -13.30
N ASN A 135 22.68 -1.43 -12.27
CA ASN A 135 22.64 -2.71 -11.56
C ASN A 135 24.06 -3.27 -11.21
N PRO A 136 24.88 -2.54 -10.45
CA PRO A 136 26.28 -2.88 -10.23
C PRO A 136 26.50 -4.21 -9.50
N LYS A 137 25.46 -4.76 -8.88
CA LYS A 137 25.48 -6.07 -8.24
C LYS A 137 24.93 -7.18 -9.13
N HIS A 138 24.55 -6.86 -10.36
CA HIS A 138 24.01 -7.81 -11.34
C HIS A 138 22.86 -8.66 -10.76
N ILE A 139 21.90 -8.01 -10.09
CA ILE A 139 20.72 -8.68 -9.54
C ILE A 139 19.75 -8.96 -10.70
N THR A 140 19.47 -10.24 -10.95
CA THR A 140 18.64 -10.70 -12.07
C THR A 140 17.37 -11.42 -11.59
N GLY A 141 17.35 -11.88 -10.34
CA GLY A 141 16.20 -12.63 -9.83
C GLY A 141 16.25 -12.88 -8.33
N TRP A 142 15.34 -13.72 -7.90
CA TRP A 142 15.16 -14.08 -6.49
C TRP A 142 16.35 -14.85 -5.92
N GLU A 143 17.04 -15.66 -6.73
CA GLU A 143 18.19 -16.47 -6.33
C GLU A 143 19.38 -15.60 -5.86
N ASP A 144 19.51 -14.38 -6.40
CA ASP A 144 20.55 -13.45 -5.98
C ASP A 144 20.44 -13.03 -4.51
N LEU A 145 19.25 -13.19 -3.92
CA LEU A 145 19.03 -12.90 -2.49
C LEU A 145 19.75 -13.87 -1.55
N ARG A 146 20.31 -14.97 -2.06
CA ARG A 146 21.21 -15.88 -1.30
C ARG A 146 22.57 -15.26 -0.99
N ARG A 147 22.94 -14.23 -1.73
CA ARG A 147 24.27 -13.63 -1.65
C ARG A 147 24.39 -12.74 -0.42
N ALA A 148 25.47 -12.88 0.34
CA ALA A 148 25.73 -12.14 1.57
C ALA A 148 25.99 -10.63 1.35
N ASP A 149 26.32 -10.22 0.11
CA ASP A 149 26.54 -8.82 -0.27
C ASP A 149 25.26 -8.08 -0.64
N ILE A 150 24.12 -8.77 -0.72
CA ILE A 150 22.82 -8.19 -1.02
C ILE A 150 22.13 -7.75 0.28
N SER A 151 21.61 -6.53 0.26
CA SER A 151 20.68 -6.04 1.26
C SER A 151 19.41 -5.57 0.57
N ILE A 152 18.28 -5.63 1.26
CA ILE A 152 16.99 -5.26 0.72
C ILE A 152 16.30 -4.25 1.65
N LEU A 153 15.84 -3.14 1.10
CA LEU A 153 14.93 -2.26 1.81
C LEU A 153 13.52 -2.86 1.73
N ASN A 154 13.09 -3.43 2.83
CA ASN A 154 11.84 -4.18 2.87
C ASN A 154 10.64 -3.29 3.19
N ARG A 155 9.46 -3.74 2.82
CA ARG A 155 8.19 -3.11 3.16
C ARG A 155 7.70 -3.60 4.53
N ARG A 156 6.79 -2.82 5.13
CA ARG A 156 6.14 -3.22 6.39
C ARG A 156 5.41 -4.57 6.25
N VAL A 157 5.29 -5.27 7.35
CA VAL A 157 4.51 -6.51 7.45
C VAL A 157 3.06 -6.24 7.01
N GLY A 158 2.44 -7.20 6.30
CA GLY A 158 1.08 -7.08 5.77
C GLY A 158 0.99 -6.39 4.40
N SER A 159 2.05 -5.77 3.89
CA SER A 159 2.06 -5.32 2.50
C SER A 159 2.26 -6.49 1.54
N SER A 160 1.60 -6.44 0.39
CA SER A 160 1.67 -7.50 -0.63
C SER A 160 3.09 -7.77 -1.14
N SER A 161 3.91 -6.73 -1.29
CA SER A 161 5.31 -6.89 -1.69
C SER A 161 6.13 -7.62 -0.61
N ARG A 162 5.82 -7.39 0.68
CA ARG A 162 6.46 -8.11 1.78
C ARG A 162 6.01 -9.56 1.81
N ILE A 163 4.73 -9.83 1.64
CA ILE A 163 4.18 -11.19 1.59
C ILE A 163 4.78 -11.95 0.40
N LEU A 164 4.90 -11.32 -0.76
CA LEU A 164 5.56 -11.93 -1.92
C LEU A 164 7.02 -12.26 -1.62
N LEU A 165 7.79 -11.32 -1.05
CA LEU A 165 9.18 -11.56 -0.68
C LEU A 165 9.30 -12.74 0.30
N ASP A 166 8.55 -12.72 1.39
CA ASP A 166 8.59 -13.77 2.42
C ASP A 166 8.20 -15.14 1.84
N THR A 167 7.23 -15.16 0.92
CA THR A 167 6.83 -16.38 0.19
C THR A 167 7.96 -16.91 -0.70
N GLN A 168 8.64 -16.03 -1.42
CA GLN A 168 9.76 -16.42 -2.28
C GLN A 168 10.98 -16.87 -1.46
N LEU A 169 11.31 -16.18 -0.38
CA LEU A 169 12.39 -16.60 0.52
C LEU A 169 12.14 -18.00 1.09
N LYS A 170 10.90 -18.25 1.53
CA LYS A 170 10.51 -19.58 2.02
C LYS A 170 10.64 -20.65 0.93
N LYS A 171 10.17 -20.35 -0.29
CA LYS A 171 10.26 -21.26 -1.43
C LYS A 171 11.70 -21.58 -1.82
N LEU A 172 12.60 -20.62 -1.66
CA LEU A 172 14.03 -20.73 -1.96
C LEU A 172 14.85 -21.21 -0.76
N GLU A 173 14.22 -21.49 0.37
CA GLU A 173 14.89 -21.88 1.61
C GLU A 173 15.95 -20.88 2.08
N ILE A 174 15.70 -19.59 1.86
CA ILE A 174 16.55 -18.49 2.32
C ILE A 174 16.04 -18.04 3.69
N PRO A 175 16.84 -18.11 4.77
CA PRO A 175 16.44 -17.62 6.07
C PRO A 175 16.16 -16.09 6.03
N SER A 176 15.03 -15.67 6.55
CA SER A 176 14.64 -14.24 6.56
C SER A 176 15.66 -13.36 7.30
N GLY A 177 16.36 -13.89 8.30
CA GLY A 177 17.45 -13.21 9.02
C GLY A 177 18.75 -13.07 8.24
N GLN A 178 18.89 -13.72 7.09
CA GLN A 178 20.09 -13.62 6.23
C GLN A 178 20.09 -12.29 5.46
N LEU A 179 18.93 -11.77 5.12
CA LEU A 179 18.82 -10.50 4.42
C LEU A 179 19.02 -9.32 5.37
N LYS A 180 20.03 -8.52 5.09
CA LYS A 180 20.29 -7.24 5.77
C LYS A 180 19.30 -6.19 5.26
N GLY A 181 18.59 -5.49 6.15
CA GLY A 181 17.70 -4.40 5.80
C GLY A 181 16.66 -4.10 6.85
#